data_17d08ed5a75a84c8809d827ba3b025db
#
_entry.id   17d08ed5a75a84c8809d827ba3b025db
#
_cell.length_a   1.000
_cell.length_b   1.000
_cell.length_c   1.000
_cell.angle_alpha   90.00
_cell.angle_beta   90.00
_cell.angle_gamma   90.00
#
_symmetry.space_group_name_H-M   'P 1'
#
loop_
_entity.id
_entity.type
_entity.pdbx_description
1 polymer ?
#
loop_
_entity_poly.entity_id
_entity_poly.type
_entity_poly.pdbx_seq_one_letter_code
_entity_poly.pdbx_strand_id
1 'polypeptide(L)'
;MNRVAIVSAKRSPIGSFGGSLKNVSAAALGSAVVQDALNNINLEPSLVDEVIFGNVLQAGLGQNIARQIAVNAGIPKEKSAFTVNKVCGSGLKSVILGAQAILLGDSDIVVCGGVENMSAAPFITSTPRFGQKLGNFELEDSVIKDGLTDAFENYHMGITAENIAEQFNITREEQDSFALASQQKASSAIENNKFVNEITPITIKTRREEIIFDTDEYVRPETTLESLSKLRPAFKKDGTVTAGNASGINDGAACVILMSEDKANELGLDILAYVDGYTTVGLDNKVMGLGPIHATHKVLSKLNVNIEDIDLFEMNEAFASQSIAVTRELGLDSSKVNINGGAIALGHPIGASGCRVLVTLVHSLINENKNRGICSLCIGGGQGVAMAISKK
;
A
#
# COMPACT_ATOMS: atom_id res chain seq x y z
N MET A 1 2.95 -13.64 -26.52
CA MET A 1 2.28 -12.53 -25.83
C MET A 1 3.36 -11.68 -25.19
N ASN A 2 3.28 -10.39 -25.41
CA ASN A 2 4.24 -9.45 -24.83
C ASN A 2 4.11 -9.49 -23.30
N ARG A 3 5.22 -9.61 -22.56
CA ARG A 3 5.22 -9.61 -21.09
C ARG A 3 5.21 -8.17 -20.58
N VAL A 4 4.60 -7.95 -19.43
CA VAL A 4 4.64 -6.64 -18.76
C VAL A 4 5.82 -6.62 -17.78
N ALA A 5 6.76 -5.74 -18.05
CA ALA A 5 7.97 -5.54 -17.26
C ALA A 5 7.77 -4.40 -16.24
N ILE A 6 8.31 -4.58 -15.05
CA ILE A 6 8.54 -3.54 -14.04
C ILE A 6 10.00 -3.11 -14.20
N VAL A 7 10.24 -1.86 -14.59
CA VAL A 7 11.59 -1.33 -14.83
C VAL A 7 12.05 -0.35 -13.75
N SER A 8 11.11 0.17 -12.96
CA SER A 8 11.41 1.01 -11.78
C SER A 8 10.36 0.76 -10.70
N ALA A 9 10.80 0.78 -9.44
CA ALA A 9 9.94 0.57 -8.28
C ALA A 9 10.46 1.44 -7.12
N LYS A 10 9.70 2.46 -6.72
CA LYS A 10 10.09 3.46 -5.72
C LYS A 10 8.93 3.78 -4.77
N ARG A 11 9.27 4.18 -3.54
CA ARG A 11 8.32 4.69 -2.55
C ARG A 11 8.91 5.81 -1.71
N SER A 12 8.08 6.64 -1.14
CA SER A 12 8.52 7.53 -0.06
C SER A 12 8.81 6.73 1.21
N PRO A 13 9.56 7.27 2.17
CA PRO A 13 9.42 6.83 3.55
C PRO A 13 7.96 7.02 3.98
N ILE A 14 7.50 6.21 4.94
CA ILE A 14 6.15 6.29 5.48
C ILE A 14 6.17 7.19 6.72
N GLY A 15 5.35 8.25 6.68
CA GLY A 15 5.17 9.18 7.80
C GLY A 15 4.11 8.70 8.79
N SER A 16 4.29 9.06 10.05
CA SER A 16 3.29 8.87 11.09
C SER A 16 2.15 9.90 10.97
N PHE A 17 0.97 9.56 11.49
CA PHE A 17 -0.14 10.50 11.56
C PHE A 17 0.23 11.77 12.35
N GLY A 18 0.10 12.92 11.70
CA GLY A 18 0.54 14.20 12.26
C GLY A 18 2.06 14.38 12.33
N GLY A 19 2.83 13.46 11.73
CA GLY A 19 4.30 13.42 11.73
C GLY A 19 4.95 14.29 10.67
N SER A 20 6.09 13.83 10.16
CA SER A 20 6.96 14.60 9.27
C SER A 20 6.29 14.98 7.95
N LEU A 21 5.46 14.12 7.38
CA LEU A 21 4.82 14.34 6.07
C LEU A 21 3.50 15.14 6.13
N LYS A 22 2.98 15.49 7.30
CA LYS A 22 1.65 16.12 7.47
C LYS A 22 1.42 17.40 6.63
N ASN A 23 2.47 18.13 6.34
CA ASN A 23 2.41 19.38 5.56
C ASN A 23 2.87 19.20 4.10
N VAL A 24 3.21 18.00 3.68
CA VAL A 24 3.58 17.69 2.30
C VAL A 24 2.31 17.28 1.56
N SER A 25 1.88 18.05 0.55
CA SER A 25 0.66 17.69 -0.18
C SER A 25 0.80 16.32 -0.86
N ALA A 26 -0.31 15.59 -0.98
CA ALA A 26 -0.33 14.30 -1.67
C ALA A 26 0.22 14.43 -3.11
N ALA A 27 -0.08 15.53 -3.80
CA ALA A 27 0.47 15.81 -5.14
C ALA A 27 2.00 15.94 -5.12
N ALA A 28 2.56 16.69 -4.17
CA ALA A 28 4.01 16.85 -4.06
C ALA A 28 4.71 15.52 -3.69
N LEU A 29 4.11 14.76 -2.76
CA LEU A 29 4.65 13.48 -2.34
C LEU A 29 4.68 12.46 -3.49
N GLY A 30 3.56 12.29 -4.21
CA GLY A 30 3.49 11.40 -5.36
C GLY A 30 4.41 11.85 -6.50
N SER A 31 4.51 13.17 -6.75
CA SER A 31 5.39 13.71 -7.80
C SER A 31 6.85 13.44 -7.51
N ALA A 32 7.31 13.60 -6.27
CA ALA A 32 8.68 13.32 -5.88
C ALA A 32 9.07 11.86 -6.15
N VAL A 33 8.18 10.92 -5.80
CA VAL A 33 8.41 9.49 -6.03
C VAL A 33 8.43 9.16 -7.53
N VAL A 34 7.54 9.76 -8.33
CA VAL A 34 7.52 9.55 -9.80
C VAL A 34 8.78 10.15 -10.44
N GLN A 35 9.21 11.37 -10.05
CA GLN A 35 10.42 11.97 -10.55
C GLN A 35 11.65 11.10 -10.28
N ASP A 36 11.78 10.58 -9.04
CA ASP A 36 12.89 9.70 -8.70
C ASP A 36 12.84 8.39 -9.49
N ALA A 37 11.65 7.81 -9.65
CA ALA A 37 11.46 6.59 -10.43
C ALA A 37 11.87 6.74 -11.90
N LEU A 38 11.56 7.89 -12.53
CA LEU A 38 11.96 8.23 -13.90
C LEU A 38 13.47 8.48 -13.98
N ASN A 39 14.00 9.30 -13.05
CA ASN A 39 15.42 9.65 -13.03
C ASN A 39 16.33 8.45 -12.79
N ASN A 40 15.91 7.54 -11.91
CA ASN A 40 16.68 6.33 -11.55
C ASN A 40 17.00 5.44 -12.76
N ILE A 41 16.17 5.48 -13.79
CA ILE A 41 16.35 4.70 -15.03
C ILE A 41 16.63 5.60 -16.26
N ASN A 42 16.87 6.90 -16.06
CA ASN A 42 17.08 7.88 -17.11
C ASN A 42 15.96 7.86 -18.19
N LEU A 43 14.71 7.67 -17.78
CA LEU A 43 13.58 7.67 -18.69
C LEU A 43 13.03 9.08 -18.89
N GLU A 44 13.03 9.55 -20.15
CA GLU A 44 12.45 10.84 -20.50
C GLU A 44 10.94 10.87 -20.19
N PRO A 45 10.45 11.86 -19.43
CA PRO A 45 9.03 11.95 -19.07
C PRO A 45 8.07 11.99 -20.27
N SER A 46 8.53 12.46 -21.42
CA SER A 46 7.76 12.53 -22.68
C SER A 46 7.40 11.16 -23.27
N LEU A 47 8.11 10.10 -22.88
CA LEU A 47 7.86 8.73 -23.32
C LEU A 47 6.73 8.05 -22.56
N VAL A 48 6.35 8.57 -21.39
CA VAL A 48 5.22 8.03 -20.62
C VAL A 48 3.92 8.29 -21.37
N ASP A 49 3.08 7.25 -21.51
CA ASP A 49 1.81 7.35 -22.19
C ASP A 49 0.66 7.70 -21.24
N GLU A 50 0.65 7.09 -20.05
CA GLU A 50 -0.40 7.30 -19.07
C GLU A 50 0.11 7.22 -17.63
N VAL A 51 -0.58 7.93 -16.72
CA VAL A 51 -0.31 7.89 -15.28
C VAL A 51 -1.58 7.46 -14.52
N ILE A 52 -1.48 6.39 -13.72
CA ILE A 52 -2.60 5.85 -12.95
C ILE A 52 -2.21 5.81 -11.48
N PHE A 53 -2.91 6.56 -10.63
CA PHE A 53 -2.61 6.60 -9.20
C PHE A 53 -3.81 6.25 -8.32
N GLY A 54 -3.57 5.40 -7.34
CA GLY A 54 -4.51 5.12 -6.26
C GLY A 54 -4.54 6.26 -5.25
N ASN A 55 -5.74 6.66 -4.83
CA ASN A 55 -5.95 7.59 -3.72
C ASN A 55 -7.37 7.43 -3.18
N VAL A 56 -7.54 7.41 -1.87
CA VAL A 56 -8.82 7.16 -1.20
C VAL A 56 -9.43 8.44 -0.66
N LEU A 57 -8.68 9.23 0.09
CA LEU A 57 -9.14 10.45 0.76
C LEU A 57 -8.94 11.65 -0.18
N GLN A 58 -9.88 11.82 -1.12
CA GLN A 58 -9.74 12.78 -2.21
C GLN A 58 -10.32 14.17 -1.91
N ALA A 59 -11.09 14.30 -0.83
CA ALA A 59 -11.72 15.58 -0.47
C ALA A 59 -10.65 16.66 -0.25
N GLY A 60 -10.83 17.82 -0.89
CA GLY A 60 -9.94 18.98 -0.74
C GLY A 60 -8.62 18.91 -1.52
N LEU A 61 -8.29 17.80 -2.19
CA LEU A 61 -7.04 17.65 -2.96
C LEU A 61 -7.08 18.32 -4.35
N GLY A 62 -8.21 18.85 -4.76
CA GLY A 62 -8.43 19.35 -6.11
C GLY A 62 -8.81 18.25 -7.10
N GLN A 63 -8.80 18.57 -8.40
CA GLN A 63 -9.19 17.61 -9.42
C GLN A 63 -8.08 16.59 -9.67
N ASN A 64 -8.45 15.31 -9.71
CA ASN A 64 -7.62 14.21 -10.25
C ASN A 64 -6.16 14.24 -9.77
N ILE A 65 -5.90 13.65 -8.61
CA ILE A 65 -4.57 13.66 -7.98
C ILE A 65 -3.49 13.06 -8.90
N ALA A 66 -3.82 12.01 -9.67
CA ALA A 66 -2.88 11.42 -10.63
C ALA A 66 -2.45 12.43 -11.71
N ARG A 67 -3.39 13.28 -12.17
CA ARG A 67 -3.09 14.33 -13.14
C ARG A 67 -2.16 15.40 -12.57
N GLN A 68 -2.37 15.80 -11.32
CA GLN A 68 -1.48 16.74 -10.62
C GLN A 68 -0.08 16.16 -10.47
N ILE A 69 0.02 14.88 -10.06
CA ILE A 69 1.29 14.15 -9.95
C ILE A 69 2.01 14.11 -11.29
N ALA A 70 1.34 13.71 -12.36
CA ALA A 70 1.93 13.61 -13.69
C ALA A 70 2.56 14.94 -14.15
N VAL A 71 1.79 16.02 -14.09
CA VAL A 71 2.26 17.34 -14.52
C VAL A 71 3.41 17.86 -13.65
N ASN A 72 3.30 17.70 -12.34
CA ASN A 72 4.34 18.12 -11.41
C ASN A 72 5.62 17.28 -11.52
N ALA A 73 5.51 16.02 -11.95
CA ALA A 73 6.64 15.15 -12.22
C ALA A 73 7.33 15.44 -13.58
N GLY A 74 6.82 16.39 -14.36
CA GLY A 74 7.38 16.79 -15.65
C GLY A 74 6.84 15.99 -16.84
N ILE A 75 5.85 15.12 -16.65
CA ILE A 75 5.19 14.42 -17.75
C ILE A 75 4.35 15.42 -18.55
N PRO A 76 4.46 15.44 -19.90
CA PRO A 76 3.78 16.42 -20.74
C PRO A 76 2.27 16.46 -20.54
N LYS A 77 1.68 17.66 -20.70
CA LYS A 77 0.24 17.89 -20.48
C LYS A 77 -0.66 17.15 -21.48
N GLU A 78 -0.12 16.72 -22.58
CA GLU A 78 -0.79 15.93 -23.63
C GLU A 78 -1.01 14.48 -23.23
N LYS A 79 -0.31 14.00 -22.18
CA LYS A 79 -0.42 12.64 -21.70
C LYS A 79 -1.60 12.49 -20.73
N SER A 80 -2.27 11.34 -20.77
CA SER A 80 -3.44 11.05 -19.94
C SER A 80 -3.07 10.70 -18.50
N ALA A 81 -3.99 10.97 -17.55
CA ALA A 81 -3.86 10.51 -16.19
C ALA A 81 -5.22 10.37 -15.51
N PHE A 82 -5.40 9.37 -14.66
CA PHE A 82 -6.60 9.23 -13.84
C PHE A 82 -6.33 8.62 -12.46
N THR A 83 -7.22 8.91 -11.53
CA THR A 83 -7.15 8.42 -10.14
C THR A 83 -8.13 7.28 -9.94
N VAL A 84 -7.69 6.22 -9.23
CA VAL A 84 -8.53 5.07 -8.90
C VAL A 84 -8.69 4.94 -7.39
N ASN A 85 -9.92 4.65 -6.95
CA ASN A 85 -10.23 4.29 -5.58
C ASN A 85 -10.75 2.85 -5.50
N LYS A 86 -10.01 2.01 -4.80
CA LYS A 86 -10.37 0.65 -4.39
C LYS A 86 -9.95 0.44 -2.93
N VAL A 87 -10.13 1.46 -2.09
CA VAL A 87 -9.70 1.50 -0.69
C VAL A 87 -8.23 1.03 -0.58
N CYS A 88 -7.89 0.12 0.34
CA CYS A 88 -6.51 -0.38 0.55
C CYS A 88 -5.86 -0.98 -0.72
N GLY A 89 -6.66 -1.46 -1.66
CA GLY A 89 -6.19 -2.04 -2.92
C GLY A 89 -5.92 -1.03 -4.04
N SER A 90 -6.12 0.27 -3.83
CA SER A 90 -6.05 1.31 -4.87
C SER A 90 -4.71 1.33 -5.60
N GLY A 91 -3.60 1.34 -4.85
CA GLY A 91 -2.25 1.36 -5.42
C GLY A 91 -1.92 0.10 -6.24
N LEU A 92 -2.38 -1.09 -5.82
CA LEU A 92 -2.17 -2.30 -6.63
C LEU A 92 -3.14 -2.37 -7.82
N LYS A 93 -4.35 -1.79 -7.68
CA LYS A 93 -5.30 -1.70 -8.79
C LYS A 93 -4.79 -0.78 -9.89
N SER A 94 -4.08 0.30 -9.58
CA SER A 94 -3.42 1.15 -10.58
C SER A 94 -2.42 0.34 -11.42
N VAL A 95 -1.60 -0.50 -10.78
CA VAL A 95 -0.64 -1.39 -11.46
C VAL A 95 -1.36 -2.41 -12.35
N ILE A 96 -2.47 -3.00 -11.86
CA ILE A 96 -3.29 -3.91 -12.66
C ILE A 96 -3.83 -3.21 -13.92
N LEU A 97 -4.31 -1.99 -13.80
CA LEU A 97 -4.84 -1.22 -14.94
C LEU A 97 -3.74 -0.87 -15.95
N GLY A 98 -2.57 -0.44 -15.47
CA GLY A 98 -1.43 -0.19 -16.34
C GLY A 98 -0.94 -1.45 -17.06
N ALA A 99 -0.89 -2.59 -16.36
CA ALA A 99 -0.56 -3.87 -16.99
C ALA A 99 -1.59 -4.25 -18.05
N GLN A 100 -2.89 -4.00 -17.83
CA GLN A 100 -3.95 -4.22 -18.80
C GLN A 100 -3.80 -3.33 -20.03
N ALA A 101 -3.52 -2.03 -19.86
CA ALA A 101 -3.30 -1.09 -20.95
C ALA A 101 -2.15 -1.55 -21.86
N ILE A 102 -1.03 -2.00 -21.28
CA ILE A 102 0.12 -2.52 -22.03
C ILE A 102 -0.23 -3.82 -22.77
N LEU A 103 -0.92 -4.77 -22.10
CA LEU A 103 -1.31 -6.04 -22.72
C LEU A 103 -2.31 -5.88 -23.88
N LEU A 104 -3.15 -4.84 -23.82
CA LEU A 104 -4.11 -4.50 -24.89
C LEU A 104 -3.49 -3.66 -26.02
N GLY A 105 -2.29 -3.11 -25.81
CA GLY A 105 -1.62 -2.24 -26.77
C GLY A 105 -2.12 -0.79 -26.77
N ASP A 106 -2.83 -0.39 -25.70
CA ASP A 106 -3.30 1.00 -25.54
C ASP A 106 -2.17 1.93 -25.11
N SER A 107 -1.14 1.40 -24.43
CA SER A 107 0.03 2.11 -23.94
C SER A 107 1.27 1.23 -23.97
N ASP A 108 2.44 1.82 -24.22
CA ASP A 108 3.73 1.14 -24.11
C ASP A 108 4.38 1.35 -22.73
N ILE A 109 4.23 2.54 -22.15
CA ILE A 109 4.85 2.93 -20.89
C ILE A 109 3.81 3.58 -19.96
N VAL A 110 3.57 2.97 -18.80
CA VAL A 110 2.59 3.47 -17.82
C VAL A 110 3.26 3.65 -16.46
N VAL A 111 3.09 4.83 -15.87
CA VAL A 111 3.46 5.10 -14.48
C VAL A 111 2.26 4.76 -13.59
N CYS A 112 2.43 3.76 -12.73
CA CYS A 112 1.38 3.30 -11.82
C CYS A 112 1.80 3.50 -10.37
N GLY A 113 0.88 3.91 -9.52
CA GLY A 113 1.23 4.14 -8.13
C GLY A 113 0.04 4.33 -7.20
N GLY A 114 0.34 4.83 -6.04
CA GLY A 114 -0.66 5.26 -5.07
C GLY A 114 -0.06 6.27 -4.10
N VAL A 115 -0.91 7.13 -3.59
CA VAL A 115 -0.54 8.17 -2.62
C VAL A 115 -1.66 8.34 -1.61
N GLU A 116 -1.28 8.56 -0.36
CA GLU A 116 -2.20 9.00 0.68
C GLU A 116 -1.48 9.96 1.63
N ASN A 117 -2.12 11.07 1.97
CA ASN A 117 -1.75 11.87 3.12
C ASN A 117 -2.96 11.90 4.06
N MET A 118 -3.00 10.94 4.99
CA MET A 118 -4.10 10.81 5.93
C MET A 118 -4.07 11.93 6.99
N SER A 119 -2.88 12.47 7.27
CA SER A 119 -2.70 13.59 8.20
C SER A 119 -3.35 14.88 7.71
N ALA A 120 -3.43 15.09 6.39
CA ALA A 120 -4.01 16.29 5.77
C ALA A 120 -5.48 16.11 5.33
N ALA A 121 -6.07 14.94 5.59
CA ALA A 121 -7.45 14.68 5.21
C ALA A 121 -8.40 15.63 5.98
N PRO A 122 -9.38 16.27 5.29
CA PRO A 122 -10.23 17.27 5.91
C PRO A 122 -11.34 16.66 6.75
N PHE A 123 -11.86 17.44 7.68
CA PHE A 123 -13.18 17.21 8.24
C PHE A 123 -14.22 17.68 7.25
N ILE A 124 -15.30 16.91 7.06
CA ILE A 124 -16.36 17.15 6.07
C ILE A 124 -17.73 17.34 6.73
N THR A 125 -18.63 17.99 6.03
CA THR A 125 -20.03 18.11 6.42
C THR A 125 -20.93 18.10 5.19
N SER A 126 -22.04 17.38 5.26
CA SER A 126 -23.05 17.29 4.19
C SER A 126 -24.11 18.39 4.25
N THR A 127 -24.29 18.99 5.42
CA THR A 127 -25.44 19.85 5.71
C THR A 127 -25.41 21.26 5.11
N PRO A 128 -24.25 21.98 5.10
CA PRO A 128 -24.25 23.44 4.80
C PRO A 128 -24.60 23.82 3.37
N ARG A 129 -24.54 22.95 2.38
CA ARG A 129 -24.85 23.28 0.99
C ARG A 129 -26.31 23.80 0.81
N PHE A 130 -27.21 23.25 1.62
CA PHE A 130 -28.62 23.66 1.60
C PHE A 130 -29.01 24.55 2.79
N GLY A 131 -28.05 24.92 3.63
CA GLY A 131 -28.22 25.78 4.81
C GLY A 131 -28.59 24.98 6.06
N GLN A 132 -28.14 25.48 7.20
CA GLN A 132 -28.51 25.00 8.53
C GLN A 132 -29.44 26.07 9.17
N LYS A 133 -30.75 25.81 9.20
CA LYS A 133 -31.72 26.77 9.66
C LYS A 133 -31.76 26.96 11.18
N LEU A 134 -31.48 25.90 11.93
CA LEU A 134 -31.52 25.88 13.40
C LEU A 134 -30.68 24.73 13.96
N GLY A 135 -30.06 24.96 15.12
CA GLY A 135 -29.24 23.96 15.83
C GLY A 135 -27.80 23.90 15.32
N ASN A 136 -27.03 22.99 15.89
CA ASN A 136 -25.62 22.73 15.54
C ASN A 136 -25.53 21.84 14.30
N PHE A 137 -24.39 21.90 13.59
CA PHE A 137 -24.00 20.89 12.61
C PHE A 137 -22.71 20.22 13.04
N GLU A 138 -22.56 18.97 12.63
CA GLU A 138 -21.39 18.16 12.94
C GLU A 138 -20.40 18.15 11.77
N LEU A 139 -19.12 18.05 12.11
CA LEU A 139 -18.04 17.76 11.19
C LEU A 139 -17.64 16.30 11.40
N GLU A 140 -17.58 15.55 10.31
CA GLU A 140 -17.12 14.16 10.31
C GLU A 140 -15.65 14.12 9.83
N ASP A 141 -14.80 13.36 10.53
CA ASP A 141 -13.44 13.10 10.08
C ASP A 141 -13.48 12.20 8.84
N SER A 142 -12.98 12.69 7.71
CA SER A 142 -12.99 11.94 6.46
C SER A 142 -12.08 10.70 6.51
N VAL A 143 -11.04 10.67 7.34
CA VAL A 143 -10.23 9.45 7.56
C VAL A 143 -11.10 8.35 8.14
N ILE A 144 -11.87 8.67 9.15
CA ILE A 144 -12.79 7.71 9.79
C ILE A 144 -13.93 7.36 8.84
N LYS A 145 -14.57 8.35 8.24
CA LYS A 145 -15.78 8.16 7.42
C LYS A 145 -15.52 7.37 6.15
N ASP A 146 -14.53 7.81 5.36
CA ASP A 146 -14.30 7.29 4.01
C ASP A 146 -13.19 6.23 3.95
N GLY A 147 -12.31 6.22 4.96
CA GLY A 147 -11.17 5.30 5.02
C GLY A 147 -11.34 4.10 5.93
N LEU A 148 -11.92 4.29 7.11
CA LEU A 148 -11.87 3.32 8.21
C LEU A 148 -13.21 2.80 8.71
N THR A 149 -14.33 3.29 8.18
CA THR A 149 -15.68 2.83 8.53
C THR A 149 -16.26 1.96 7.43
N ASP A 150 -16.78 0.78 7.79
CA ASP A 150 -17.50 -0.08 6.87
C ASP A 150 -18.78 0.61 6.41
N ALA A 151 -18.97 0.71 5.09
CA ALA A 151 -20.09 1.43 4.50
C ALA A 151 -21.45 0.73 4.66
N PHE A 152 -21.46 -0.58 4.99
CA PHE A 152 -22.66 -1.39 5.12
C PHE A 152 -23.09 -1.54 6.58
N GLU A 153 -22.12 -1.83 7.45
CA GLU A 153 -22.36 -2.11 8.86
C GLU A 153 -22.16 -0.89 9.77
N ASN A 154 -21.57 0.18 9.26
CA ASN A 154 -21.35 1.43 9.99
C ASN A 154 -20.46 1.29 11.24
N TYR A 155 -19.49 0.39 11.21
CA TYR A 155 -18.50 0.22 12.28
C TYR A 155 -17.08 0.34 11.75
N HIS A 156 -16.14 0.60 12.66
CA HIS A 156 -14.72 0.73 12.32
C HIS A 156 -14.14 -0.60 11.81
N MET A 157 -13.20 -0.55 10.85
CA MET A 157 -12.51 -1.74 10.29
C MET A 157 -11.89 -2.65 11.36
N GLY A 158 -11.52 -2.12 12.52
CA GLY A 158 -11.03 -2.91 13.64
C GLY A 158 -12.04 -3.94 14.17
N ILE A 159 -13.35 -3.72 13.98
CA ILE A 159 -14.38 -4.72 14.33
C ILE A 159 -14.27 -5.93 13.40
N THR A 160 -13.95 -5.75 12.13
CA THR A 160 -13.71 -6.88 11.20
C THR A 160 -12.52 -7.73 11.64
N ALA A 161 -11.50 -7.09 12.23
CA ALA A 161 -10.35 -7.79 12.81
C ALA A 161 -10.70 -8.58 14.07
N GLU A 162 -11.56 -8.04 14.93
CA GLU A 162 -12.11 -8.77 16.08
C GLU A 162 -12.97 -9.97 15.64
N ASN A 163 -13.79 -9.80 14.59
CA ASN A 163 -14.58 -10.92 14.02
C ASN A 163 -13.68 -12.07 13.55
N ILE A 164 -12.55 -11.75 12.91
CA ILE A 164 -11.57 -12.75 12.47
C ILE A 164 -10.86 -13.38 13.66
N ALA A 165 -10.48 -12.61 14.68
CA ALA A 165 -9.86 -13.13 15.89
C ALA A 165 -10.78 -14.15 16.58
N GLU A 166 -12.08 -13.84 16.68
CA GLU A 166 -13.09 -14.73 17.25
C GLU A 166 -13.30 -15.97 16.38
N GLN A 167 -13.49 -15.83 15.08
CA GLN A 167 -13.74 -16.93 14.14
C GLN A 167 -12.59 -17.95 14.08
N PHE A 168 -11.34 -17.48 14.15
CA PHE A 168 -10.14 -18.31 14.05
C PHE A 168 -9.49 -18.61 15.40
N ASN A 169 -10.12 -18.22 16.51
CA ASN A 169 -9.60 -18.37 17.88
C ASN A 169 -8.18 -17.83 18.03
N ILE A 170 -7.92 -16.64 17.46
CA ILE A 170 -6.61 -15.99 17.54
C ILE A 170 -6.55 -15.15 18.81
N THR A 171 -5.66 -15.52 19.73
CA THR A 171 -5.55 -14.86 21.03
C THR A 171 -4.88 -13.49 20.95
N ARG A 172 -4.99 -12.71 22.01
CA ARG A 172 -4.30 -11.44 22.19
C ARG A 172 -2.76 -11.63 22.14
N GLU A 173 -2.27 -12.66 22.80
CA GLU A 173 -0.84 -12.97 22.89
C GLU A 173 -0.26 -13.33 21.52
N GLU A 174 -1.00 -14.06 20.69
CA GLU A 174 -0.60 -14.35 19.33
C GLU A 174 -0.51 -13.08 18.47
N GLN A 175 -1.49 -12.19 18.60
CA GLN A 175 -1.52 -10.90 17.89
C GLN A 175 -0.36 -10.00 18.32
N ASP A 176 -0.09 -9.89 19.61
CA ASP A 176 1.01 -9.10 20.14
C ASP A 176 2.38 -9.69 19.74
N SER A 177 2.51 -11.01 19.71
CA SER A 177 3.72 -11.69 19.25
C SER A 177 3.98 -11.45 17.76
N PHE A 178 2.91 -11.49 16.94
CA PHE A 178 3.00 -11.16 15.51
C PHE A 178 3.43 -9.70 15.30
N ALA A 179 2.83 -8.77 16.04
CA ALA A 179 3.16 -7.35 15.97
C ALA A 179 4.62 -7.08 16.37
N LEU A 180 5.09 -7.71 17.44
CA LEU A 180 6.49 -7.64 17.85
C LEU A 180 7.43 -8.14 16.74
N ALA A 181 7.11 -9.28 16.14
CA ALA A 181 7.92 -9.83 15.04
C ALA A 181 7.97 -8.88 13.82
N SER A 182 6.85 -8.22 13.48
CA SER A 182 6.82 -7.20 12.42
C SER A 182 7.74 -6.02 12.75
N GLN A 183 7.69 -5.50 13.99
CA GLN A 183 8.55 -4.41 14.45
C GLN A 183 10.04 -4.81 14.40
N GLN A 184 10.37 -6.00 14.87
CA GLN A 184 11.76 -6.50 14.86
C GLN A 184 12.30 -6.66 13.44
N LYS A 185 11.50 -7.23 12.53
CA LYS A 185 11.87 -7.36 11.12
C LYS A 185 12.10 -5.99 10.47
N ALA A 186 11.19 -5.02 10.69
CA ALA A 186 11.32 -3.68 10.14
C ALA A 186 12.54 -2.93 10.68
N SER A 187 12.78 -3.00 11.99
CA SER A 187 13.96 -2.39 12.62
C SER A 187 15.25 -2.98 12.06
N SER A 188 15.34 -4.31 11.97
CA SER A 188 16.48 -5.00 11.37
C SER A 188 16.67 -4.63 9.89
N ALA A 189 15.59 -4.49 9.14
CA ALA A 189 15.64 -4.09 7.73
C ALA A 189 16.21 -2.68 7.55
N ILE A 190 15.81 -1.72 8.41
CA ILE A 190 16.35 -0.36 8.44
C ILE A 190 17.84 -0.38 8.79
N GLU A 191 18.23 -1.04 9.87
CA GLU A 191 19.62 -1.15 10.31
C GLU A 191 20.53 -1.78 9.26
N ASN A 192 20.02 -2.74 8.47
CA ASN A 192 20.75 -3.42 7.40
C ASN A 192 20.57 -2.77 6.02
N ASN A 193 20.01 -1.55 5.94
CA ASN A 193 19.84 -0.78 4.72
C ASN A 193 19.03 -1.51 3.62
N LYS A 194 18.08 -2.40 4.00
CA LYS A 194 17.28 -3.19 3.04
C LYS A 194 16.35 -2.32 2.19
N PHE A 195 15.97 -1.14 2.65
CA PHE A 195 15.05 -0.23 1.98
C PHE A 195 15.72 0.88 1.14
N VAL A 196 17.06 0.98 1.17
CA VAL A 196 17.77 2.12 0.56
C VAL A 196 17.51 2.27 -0.95
N ASN A 197 17.32 1.17 -1.66
CA ASN A 197 17.09 1.18 -3.10
C ASN A 197 15.62 1.46 -3.48
N GLU A 198 14.69 1.27 -2.55
CA GLU A 198 13.28 1.52 -2.79
C GLU A 198 12.80 2.90 -2.31
N ILE A 199 13.48 3.48 -1.31
CA ILE A 199 13.10 4.76 -0.72
C ILE A 199 13.58 5.93 -1.57
N THR A 200 12.64 6.82 -1.90
CA THR A 200 12.86 8.16 -2.43
C THR A 200 12.91 9.15 -1.28
N PRO A 201 14.04 9.77 -0.95
CA PRO A 201 14.10 10.80 0.08
C PRO A 201 13.20 11.99 -0.24
N ILE A 202 12.46 12.46 0.75
CA ILE A 202 11.55 13.60 0.60
C ILE A 202 12.15 14.83 1.27
N THR A 203 12.38 15.89 0.48
CA THR A 203 12.83 17.17 1.01
C THR A 203 11.66 17.94 1.59
N ILE A 204 11.66 18.14 2.90
CA ILE A 204 10.66 18.90 3.63
C ILE A 204 11.18 20.31 3.88
N LYS A 205 10.56 21.30 3.24
CA LYS A 205 10.92 22.71 3.44
C LYS A 205 10.16 23.29 4.62
N THR A 206 10.90 23.71 5.63
CA THR A 206 10.37 24.49 6.76
C THR A 206 10.74 25.97 6.59
N ARG A 207 10.25 26.82 7.48
CA ARG A 207 10.64 28.26 7.47
C ARG A 207 12.12 28.50 7.79
N ARG A 208 12.79 27.53 8.43
CA ARG A 208 14.14 27.69 8.96
C ARG A 208 15.17 26.83 8.23
N GLU A 209 14.76 25.67 7.73
CA GLU A 209 15.69 24.66 7.20
C GLU A 209 14.98 23.73 6.20
N GLU A 210 15.77 23.02 5.42
CA GLU A 210 15.34 21.88 4.64
C GLU A 210 15.73 20.60 5.37
N ILE A 211 14.77 19.70 5.58
CA ILE A 211 14.95 18.41 6.24
C ILE A 211 14.84 17.33 5.18
N ILE A 212 15.80 16.44 5.12
CA ILE A 212 15.71 15.22 4.29
C ILE A 212 15.03 14.13 5.13
N PHE A 213 13.86 13.70 4.69
CA PHE A 213 13.10 12.60 5.29
C PHE A 213 13.29 11.36 4.42
N ASP A 214 14.07 10.39 4.89
CA ASP A 214 14.56 9.23 4.15
C ASP A 214 14.37 7.89 4.87
N THR A 215 13.72 7.90 6.04
CA THR A 215 13.54 6.72 6.88
C THR A 215 12.09 6.59 7.33
N ASP A 216 11.55 5.36 7.35
CA ASP A 216 10.20 5.08 7.83
C ASP A 216 10.05 5.48 9.31
N GLU A 217 9.17 6.45 9.57
CA GLU A 217 9.04 7.11 10.87
C GLU A 217 8.19 6.31 11.87
N TYR A 218 7.38 5.38 11.39
CA TYR A 218 6.40 4.69 12.23
C TYR A 218 6.99 3.50 13.00
N VAL A 219 8.12 2.96 12.57
CA VAL A 219 8.81 1.82 13.20
C VAL A 219 9.21 2.14 14.64
N ARG A 220 8.96 1.20 15.56
CA ARG A 220 9.23 1.34 16.99
C ARG A 220 10.17 0.24 17.49
N PRO A 221 11.49 0.44 17.40
CA PRO A 221 12.51 -0.56 17.78
C PRO A 221 12.40 -1.02 19.23
N GLU A 222 11.93 -0.12 20.11
CA GLU A 222 11.81 -0.37 21.57
C GLU A 222 10.58 -1.22 21.95
N THR A 223 9.82 -1.72 20.96
CA THR A 223 8.62 -2.52 21.24
C THR A 223 8.97 -3.82 21.95
N THR A 224 8.23 -4.15 23.00
CA THR A 224 8.34 -5.42 23.75
C THR A 224 6.97 -6.05 23.95
N LEU A 225 6.91 -7.37 24.19
CA LEU A 225 5.65 -8.03 24.55
C LEU A 225 5.01 -7.41 25.79
N GLU A 226 5.82 -7.02 26.77
CA GLU A 226 5.33 -6.36 27.97
C GLU A 226 4.66 -5.01 27.64
N SER A 227 5.24 -4.21 26.75
CA SER A 227 4.65 -2.93 26.35
C SER A 227 3.35 -3.13 25.57
N LEU A 228 3.28 -4.12 24.69
CA LEU A 228 2.09 -4.47 23.91
C LEU A 228 0.96 -4.98 24.81
N SER A 229 1.25 -5.87 25.76
CA SER A 229 0.25 -6.46 26.67
C SER A 229 -0.49 -5.44 27.53
N LYS A 230 0.13 -4.28 27.81
CA LYS A 230 -0.45 -3.17 28.57
C LYS A 230 -1.47 -2.33 27.80
N LEU A 231 -1.51 -2.47 26.46
CA LEU A 231 -2.42 -1.71 25.61
C LEU A 231 -3.85 -2.20 25.79
N ARG A 232 -4.79 -1.26 25.83
CA ARG A 232 -6.22 -1.58 25.90
C ARG A 232 -6.78 -1.92 24.54
N PRO A 233 -7.79 -2.80 24.44
CA PRO A 233 -8.55 -2.99 23.23
C PRO A 233 -9.07 -1.66 22.68
N ALA A 234 -8.94 -1.47 21.35
CA ALA A 234 -9.22 -0.18 20.71
C ALA A 234 -10.65 -0.10 20.12
N PHE A 235 -11.24 -1.22 19.75
CA PHE A 235 -12.45 -1.25 18.92
C PHE A 235 -13.65 -1.93 19.58
N LYS A 236 -13.41 -2.89 20.45
CA LYS A 236 -14.46 -3.66 21.15
C LYS A 236 -14.11 -3.73 22.64
N LYS A 237 -15.10 -3.48 23.52
CA LYS A 237 -14.92 -3.74 24.93
C LYS A 237 -14.59 -5.22 25.12
N ASP A 238 -13.59 -5.54 25.87
CA ASP A 238 -13.09 -6.91 26.06
C ASP A 238 -12.59 -7.58 24.75
N GLY A 239 -12.21 -6.78 23.74
CA GLY A 239 -11.62 -7.24 22.50
C GLY A 239 -10.13 -7.57 22.64
N THR A 240 -9.52 -7.94 21.51
CA THR A 240 -8.10 -8.35 21.43
C THR A 240 -7.25 -7.43 20.56
N VAL A 241 -7.89 -6.65 19.69
CA VAL A 241 -7.22 -5.74 18.75
C VAL A 241 -6.89 -4.42 19.43
N THR A 242 -5.64 -4.01 19.37
CA THR A 242 -5.11 -2.81 20.00
C THR A 242 -4.38 -1.92 18.99
N ALA A 243 -4.02 -0.72 19.39
CA ALA A 243 -3.17 0.16 18.58
C ALA A 243 -1.75 -0.42 18.33
N GLY A 244 -1.32 -1.41 19.11
CA GLY A 244 -0.01 -2.04 18.94
C GLY A 244 0.00 -3.25 18.01
N ASN A 245 -1.16 -3.89 17.76
CA ASN A 245 -1.31 -5.04 16.88
C ASN A 245 -2.21 -4.77 15.67
N ALA A 246 -2.38 -3.49 15.34
CA ALA A 246 -3.03 -2.96 14.15
C ALA A 246 -2.07 -2.03 13.41
N SER A 247 -2.25 -1.86 12.10
CA SER A 247 -1.51 -0.87 11.33
C SER A 247 -1.87 0.56 11.75
N GLY A 248 -0.98 1.50 11.51
CA GLY A 248 -1.20 2.91 11.79
C GLY A 248 -2.02 3.64 10.73
N ILE A 249 -2.35 4.88 11.04
CA ILE A 249 -2.81 5.91 10.11
C ILE A 249 -1.55 6.63 9.64
N ASN A 250 -1.28 6.66 8.35
CA ASN A 250 0.02 7.05 7.83
C ASN A 250 -0.07 7.86 6.53
N ASP A 251 1.05 8.49 6.19
CA ASP A 251 1.24 9.27 4.98
C ASP A 251 2.32 8.59 4.11
N GLY A 252 2.11 8.49 2.80
CA GLY A 252 3.10 7.89 1.93
C GLY A 252 2.68 7.83 0.47
N ALA A 253 3.65 7.55 -0.39
CA ALA A 253 3.46 7.32 -1.82
C ALA A 253 4.34 6.18 -2.29
N ALA A 254 3.91 5.48 -3.35
CA ALA A 254 4.71 4.49 -4.05
C ALA A 254 4.35 4.49 -5.52
N CYS A 255 5.33 4.19 -6.39
CA CYS A 255 5.07 3.99 -7.80
C CYS A 255 5.96 2.91 -8.40
N VAL A 256 5.49 2.35 -9.50
CA VAL A 256 6.24 1.50 -10.42
C VAL A 256 6.09 2.04 -11.84
N ILE A 257 7.12 1.86 -12.65
CA ILE A 257 7.06 2.11 -14.08
C ILE A 257 6.93 0.77 -14.79
N LEU A 258 5.83 0.61 -15.51
CA LEU A 258 5.51 -0.56 -16.31
C LEU A 258 5.77 -0.26 -17.78
N MET A 259 6.26 -1.25 -18.49
CA MET A 259 6.29 -1.23 -19.96
C MET A 259 6.24 -2.63 -20.55
N SER A 260 6.01 -2.72 -21.87
CA SER A 260 6.17 -3.99 -22.55
C SER A 260 7.63 -4.45 -22.51
N GLU A 261 7.87 -5.76 -22.47
CA GLU A 261 9.22 -6.33 -22.52
C GLU A 261 10.00 -5.85 -23.74
N ASP A 262 9.32 -5.77 -24.91
CA ASP A 262 9.92 -5.27 -26.15
C ASP A 262 10.37 -3.82 -26.00
N LYS A 263 9.55 -2.97 -25.37
CA LYS A 263 9.87 -1.56 -25.15
C LYS A 263 11.02 -1.39 -24.16
N ALA A 264 11.07 -2.20 -23.08
CA ALA A 264 12.17 -2.19 -22.15
C ALA A 264 13.50 -2.55 -22.83
N ASN A 265 13.48 -3.58 -23.68
CA ASN A 265 14.65 -4.00 -24.45
C ASN A 265 15.05 -2.95 -25.51
N GLU A 266 14.10 -2.32 -26.21
CA GLU A 266 14.34 -1.23 -27.18
C GLU A 266 15.07 -0.05 -26.52
N LEU A 267 14.66 0.31 -25.29
CA LEU A 267 15.25 1.40 -24.53
C LEU A 267 16.51 0.99 -23.76
N GLY A 268 16.90 -0.27 -23.76
CA GLY A 268 18.07 -0.80 -23.06
C GLY A 268 17.94 -0.72 -21.53
N LEU A 269 16.71 -0.80 -21.00
CA LEU A 269 16.44 -0.71 -19.56
C LEU A 269 16.50 -2.08 -18.88
N ASP A 270 16.99 -2.09 -17.65
CA ASP A 270 16.99 -3.27 -16.82
C ASP A 270 15.56 -3.59 -16.36
N ILE A 271 15.18 -4.86 -16.51
CA ILE A 271 13.89 -5.36 -16.04
C ILE A 271 14.08 -5.93 -14.63
N LEU A 272 13.42 -5.32 -13.65
CA LEU A 272 13.48 -5.72 -12.24
C LEU A 272 12.63 -6.98 -11.99
N ALA A 273 11.43 -7.02 -12.58
CA ALA A 273 10.50 -8.14 -12.48
C ALA A 273 9.48 -8.08 -13.62
N TYR A 274 8.75 -9.19 -13.80
CA TYR A 274 7.59 -9.28 -14.70
C TYR A 274 6.30 -9.44 -13.90
N VAL A 275 5.21 -8.86 -14.37
CA VAL A 275 3.86 -9.12 -13.85
C VAL A 275 3.36 -10.43 -14.48
N ASP A 276 3.36 -11.52 -13.72
CA ASP A 276 2.91 -12.83 -14.21
C ASP A 276 1.40 -12.96 -14.20
N GLY A 277 0.74 -12.39 -13.19
CA GLY A 277 -0.71 -12.41 -13.09
C GLY A 277 -1.25 -11.64 -11.90
N TYR A 278 -2.54 -11.38 -11.95
CA TYR A 278 -3.25 -10.66 -10.90
C TYR A 278 -4.70 -11.10 -10.81
N THR A 279 -5.29 -10.90 -9.64
CA THR A 279 -6.71 -11.21 -9.38
C THR A 279 -7.33 -10.22 -8.42
N THR A 280 -8.64 -10.13 -8.47
CA THR A 280 -9.47 -9.48 -7.46
C THR A 280 -10.63 -10.40 -7.08
N VAL A 281 -11.06 -10.30 -5.83
CA VAL A 281 -12.18 -11.10 -5.29
C VAL A 281 -13.08 -10.22 -4.42
N GLY A 282 -14.32 -10.66 -4.23
CA GLY A 282 -15.24 -10.14 -3.22
C GLY A 282 -15.52 -11.23 -2.18
N LEU A 283 -15.81 -10.81 -0.95
CA LEU A 283 -16.21 -11.68 0.16
C LEU A 283 -17.09 -10.89 1.14
N ASP A 284 -17.55 -11.55 2.22
CA ASP A 284 -18.29 -10.89 3.28
C ASP A 284 -17.45 -9.75 3.90
N ASN A 285 -18.02 -8.54 3.94
CA ASN A 285 -17.39 -7.35 4.49
C ASN A 285 -17.05 -7.50 5.98
N LYS A 286 -17.81 -8.31 6.71
CA LYS A 286 -17.59 -8.57 8.15
C LYS A 286 -16.25 -9.25 8.46
N VAL A 287 -15.68 -9.90 7.47
CA VAL A 287 -14.40 -10.60 7.53
C VAL A 287 -13.49 -10.20 6.36
N MET A 288 -13.52 -8.93 5.96
CA MET A 288 -12.79 -8.41 4.81
C MET A 288 -11.29 -8.77 4.82
N GLY A 289 -10.71 -8.93 6.03
CA GLY A 289 -9.32 -9.30 6.24
C GLY A 289 -8.92 -10.65 5.62
N LEU A 290 -9.88 -11.53 5.30
CA LEU A 290 -9.64 -12.83 4.66
C LEU A 290 -9.50 -12.71 3.12
N GLY A 291 -9.70 -11.52 2.55
CA GLY A 291 -9.56 -11.26 1.12
C GLY A 291 -8.27 -11.80 0.48
N PRO A 292 -7.10 -11.66 1.11
CA PRO A 292 -5.85 -12.22 0.60
C PRO A 292 -5.85 -13.73 0.38
N ILE A 293 -6.57 -14.51 1.18
CA ILE A 293 -6.68 -15.97 1.02
C ILE A 293 -7.29 -16.28 -0.34
N HIS A 294 -8.46 -15.74 -0.60
CA HIS A 294 -9.19 -15.98 -1.84
C HIS A 294 -8.47 -15.42 -3.08
N ALA A 295 -7.87 -14.21 -2.93
CA ALA A 295 -7.14 -13.58 -4.03
C ALA A 295 -5.86 -14.37 -4.38
N THR A 296 -5.13 -14.87 -3.38
CA THR A 296 -3.91 -15.67 -3.57
C THR A 296 -4.25 -17.01 -4.22
N HIS A 297 -5.22 -17.76 -3.72
CA HIS A 297 -5.64 -19.01 -4.36
C HIS A 297 -6.06 -18.79 -5.83
N LYS A 298 -6.79 -17.71 -6.09
CA LYS A 298 -7.26 -17.40 -7.44
C LYS A 298 -6.10 -17.05 -8.40
N VAL A 299 -5.07 -16.31 -7.95
CA VAL A 299 -3.92 -16.00 -8.82
C VAL A 299 -3.05 -17.23 -9.06
N LEU A 300 -2.82 -18.06 -8.05
CA LEU A 300 -2.10 -19.32 -8.18
C LEU A 300 -2.80 -20.26 -9.18
N SER A 301 -4.12 -20.44 -9.04
CA SER A 301 -4.93 -21.23 -9.97
C SER A 301 -4.88 -20.68 -11.40
N LYS A 302 -4.97 -19.36 -11.57
CA LYS A 302 -4.87 -18.71 -12.89
C LYS A 302 -3.53 -18.97 -13.58
N LEU A 303 -2.45 -19.04 -12.81
CA LEU A 303 -1.09 -19.25 -13.29
C LEU A 303 -0.72 -20.74 -13.37
N ASN A 304 -1.55 -21.63 -12.82
CA ASN A 304 -1.25 -23.06 -12.66
C ASN A 304 0.07 -23.27 -11.91
N VAL A 305 0.25 -22.58 -10.77
CA VAL A 305 1.45 -22.61 -9.91
C VAL A 305 1.02 -23.02 -8.51
N ASN A 306 1.81 -23.85 -7.85
CA ASN A 306 1.59 -24.22 -6.46
C ASN A 306 2.11 -23.13 -5.52
N ILE A 307 1.57 -23.07 -4.30
CA ILE A 307 1.97 -22.08 -3.31
C ILE A 307 3.43 -22.29 -2.83
N GLU A 308 3.90 -23.52 -2.84
CA GLU A 308 5.26 -23.91 -2.49
C GLU A 308 6.30 -23.38 -3.48
N ASP A 309 5.90 -23.12 -4.74
CA ASP A 309 6.75 -22.57 -5.79
C ASP A 309 6.98 -21.06 -5.63
N ILE A 310 6.35 -20.44 -4.63
CA ILE A 310 6.50 -19.02 -4.32
C ILE A 310 7.60 -18.86 -3.26
N ASP A 311 8.57 -18.02 -3.58
CA ASP A 311 9.71 -17.77 -2.70
C ASP A 311 9.39 -16.78 -1.59
N LEU A 312 8.71 -15.67 -1.91
CA LEU A 312 8.39 -14.58 -0.96
C LEU A 312 6.94 -14.11 -1.10
N PHE A 313 6.39 -13.70 0.04
CA PHE A 313 5.07 -13.10 0.13
C PHE A 313 5.15 -11.74 0.81
N GLU A 314 4.53 -10.73 0.21
CA GLU A 314 4.35 -9.41 0.82
C GLU A 314 2.85 -9.19 1.04
N MET A 315 2.38 -9.54 2.24
CA MET A 315 0.98 -9.48 2.64
C MET A 315 0.75 -8.23 3.48
N ASN A 316 -0.19 -7.37 3.11
CA ASN A 316 -0.46 -6.18 3.90
C ASN A 316 -0.98 -6.54 5.30
N GLU A 317 -0.33 -6.01 6.32
CA GLU A 317 -0.68 -6.23 7.73
C GLU A 317 -1.64 -5.13 8.21
N ALA A 318 -2.90 -5.16 7.77
CA ALA A 318 -3.89 -4.21 8.29
C ALA A 318 -4.12 -4.44 9.78
N PHE A 319 -4.17 -5.71 10.21
CA PHE A 319 -4.32 -6.16 11.60
C PHE A 319 -3.57 -7.47 11.79
N ALA A 320 -3.03 -7.69 13.01
CA ALA A 320 -2.32 -8.94 13.32
C ALA A 320 -3.25 -10.16 13.23
N SER A 321 -4.49 -10.07 13.74
CA SER A 321 -5.46 -11.17 13.65
C SER A 321 -5.74 -11.58 12.20
N GLN A 322 -5.91 -10.59 11.31
CA GLN A 322 -6.09 -10.83 9.89
C GLN A 322 -4.86 -11.49 9.26
N SER A 323 -3.66 -11.00 9.57
CA SER A 323 -2.42 -11.53 9.00
C SER A 323 -2.13 -12.95 9.45
N ILE A 324 -2.40 -13.27 10.73
CA ILE A 324 -2.28 -14.60 11.28
C ILE A 324 -3.25 -15.57 10.60
N ALA A 325 -4.53 -15.17 10.45
CA ALA A 325 -5.53 -15.99 9.76
C ALA A 325 -5.10 -16.29 8.33
N VAL A 326 -4.66 -15.28 7.57
CA VAL A 326 -4.18 -15.42 6.18
C VAL A 326 -2.99 -16.38 6.11
N THR A 327 -2.00 -16.21 6.97
CA THR A 327 -0.78 -17.05 6.97
C THR A 327 -1.11 -18.51 7.29
N ARG A 328 -2.02 -18.76 8.27
CA ARG A 328 -2.47 -20.11 8.65
C ARG A 328 -3.27 -20.79 7.54
N GLU A 329 -4.28 -20.11 7.00
CA GLU A 329 -5.16 -20.69 5.98
C GLU A 329 -4.45 -20.98 4.65
N LEU A 330 -3.45 -20.18 4.30
CA LEU A 330 -2.61 -20.41 3.14
C LEU A 330 -1.46 -21.40 3.41
N GLY A 331 -1.23 -21.82 4.65
CA GLY A 331 -0.12 -22.69 5.04
C GLY A 331 1.26 -22.09 4.78
N LEU A 332 1.39 -20.75 4.91
CA LEU A 332 2.63 -20.06 4.58
C LEU A 332 3.71 -20.27 5.66
N ASP A 333 4.92 -20.49 5.20
CA ASP A 333 6.10 -20.36 6.06
C ASP A 333 6.33 -18.89 6.43
N SER A 334 6.26 -18.57 7.71
CA SER A 334 6.42 -17.21 8.23
C SER A 334 7.77 -16.58 7.92
N SER A 335 8.79 -17.39 7.61
CA SER A 335 10.11 -16.91 7.18
C SER A 335 10.10 -16.35 5.76
N LYS A 336 9.10 -16.68 4.96
CA LYS A 336 8.89 -16.17 3.60
C LYS A 336 7.91 -14.98 3.54
N VAL A 337 7.24 -14.64 4.64
CA VAL A 337 6.20 -13.60 4.68
C VAL A 337 6.74 -12.33 5.33
N ASN A 338 6.60 -11.21 4.63
CA ASN A 338 6.98 -9.87 5.12
C ASN A 338 8.36 -9.92 5.79
N ILE A 339 9.35 -10.36 5.03
CA ILE A 339 10.70 -10.62 5.58
C ILE A 339 11.37 -9.37 6.16
N ASN A 340 10.94 -8.20 5.70
CA ASN A 340 11.40 -6.88 6.15
C ASN A 340 10.39 -6.15 7.05
N GLY A 341 9.45 -6.90 7.68
CA GLY A 341 8.33 -6.31 8.42
C GLY A 341 7.20 -5.84 7.48
N GLY A 342 6.03 -5.57 8.04
CA GLY A 342 4.85 -5.16 7.29
C GLY A 342 4.18 -3.91 7.87
N ALA A 343 2.93 -3.68 7.52
CA ALA A 343 2.24 -2.41 7.79
C ALA A 343 2.00 -2.13 9.29
N ILE A 344 2.02 -3.13 10.16
CA ILE A 344 1.95 -2.91 11.62
C ILE A 344 3.18 -2.11 12.08
N ALA A 345 4.35 -2.39 11.52
CA ALA A 345 5.57 -1.67 11.82
C ALA A 345 5.80 -0.45 10.91
N LEU A 346 5.64 -0.64 9.60
CA LEU A 346 5.95 0.40 8.60
C LEU A 346 4.84 1.45 8.46
N GLY A 347 3.57 1.05 8.64
CA GLY A 347 2.41 1.92 8.45
C GLY A 347 1.57 1.57 7.22
N HIS A 348 0.34 2.15 7.14
CA HIS A 348 -0.66 1.83 6.13
C HIS A 348 -1.29 3.08 5.50
N PRO A 349 -0.55 3.85 4.67
CA PRO A 349 -1.13 4.91 3.84
C PRO A 349 -2.05 4.26 2.79
N ILE A 350 -3.39 4.26 3.04
CA ILE A 350 -4.34 3.32 2.43
C ILE A 350 -4.30 3.32 0.90
N GLY A 351 -4.28 4.48 0.24
CA GLY A 351 -4.23 4.58 -1.22
C GLY A 351 -2.88 4.17 -1.83
N ALA A 352 -1.79 4.29 -1.06
CA ALA A 352 -0.44 3.94 -1.49
C ALA A 352 -0.07 2.49 -1.25
N SER A 353 -0.62 1.87 -0.20
CA SER A 353 -0.17 0.58 0.33
C SER A 353 -0.14 -0.55 -0.69
N GLY A 354 -1.10 -0.57 -1.64
CA GLY A 354 -1.13 -1.59 -2.67
C GLY A 354 0.08 -1.56 -3.60
N CYS A 355 0.59 -0.38 -3.93
CA CYS A 355 1.83 -0.23 -4.68
C CYS A 355 3.05 -0.40 -3.77
N ARG A 356 2.99 0.06 -2.52
CA ARG A 356 4.07 -0.09 -1.54
C ARG A 356 4.47 -1.55 -1.34
N VAL A 357 3.50 -2.44 -1.13
CA VAL A 357 3.80 -3.87 -0.95
C VAL A 357 4.43 -4.49 -2.20
N LEU A 358 4.03 -4.04 -3.39
CA LEU A 358 4.66 -4.49 -4.64
C LEU A 358 6.11 -3.98 -4.75
N VAL A 359 6.37 -2.71 -4.45
CA VAL A 359 7.71 -2.12 -4.44
C VAL A 359 8.63 -2.92 -3.52
N THR A 360 8.22 -3.13 -2.27
CA THR A 360 9.00 -3.90 -1.29
C THR A 360 9.22 -5.35 -1.76
N LEU A 361 8.22 -6.00 -2.36
CA LEU A 361 8.36 -7.35 -2.89
C LEU A 361 9.40 -7.42 -4.01
N VAL A 362 9.37 -6.47 -4.95
CA VAL A 362 10.37 -6.40 -6.06
C VAL A 362 11.79 -6.32 -5.49
N HIS A 363 12.03 -5.39 -4.56
CA HIS A 363 13.34 -5.24 -3.95
C HIS A 363 13.74 -6.42 -3.07
N SER A 364 12.79 -7.04 -2.37
CA SER A 364 13.05 -8.25 -1.58
C SER A 364 13.48 -9.42 -2.45
N LEU A 365 12.83 -9.63 -3.61
CA LEU A 365 13.25 -10.68 -4.56
C LEU A 365 14.67 -10.44 -5.10
N ILE A 366 15.02 -9.18 -5.35
CA ILE A 366 16.37 -8.80 -5.81
C ILE A 366 17.40 -9.05 -4.71
N ASN A 367 17.16 -8.49 -3.51
CA ASN A 367 18.09 -8.53 -2.39
C ASN A 367 18.36 -9.94 -1.87
N GLU A 368 17.34 -10.80 -1.87
CA GLU A 368 17.44 -12.19 -1.42
C GLU A 368 17.74 -13.19 -2.55
N ASN A 369 17.96 -12.68 -3.78
CA ASN A 369 18.16 -13.49 -4.98
C ASN A 369 17.09 -14.59 -5.15
N LYS A 370 15.82 -14.20 -5.00
CA LYS A 370 14.64 -15.05 -5.16
C LYS A 370 13.96 -14.76 -6.49
N ASN A 371 13.12 -15.69 -6.95
CA ASN A 371 12.57 -15.63 -8.30
C ASN A 371 11.09 -15.23 -8.34
N ARG A 372 10.25 -15.79 -7.47
CA ARG A 372 8.80 -15.60 -7.53
C ARG A 372 8.26 -15.03 -6.24
N GLY A 373 7.37 -14.06 -6.38
CA GLY A 373 6.71 -13.47 -5.23
C GLY A 373 5.24 -13.16 -5.49
N ILE A 374 4.48 -13.11 -4.40
CA ILE A 374 3.07 -12.68 -4.41
C ILE A 374 2.91 -11.54 -3.41
N CYS A 375 2.30 -10.43 -3.83
CA CYS A 375 1.77 -9.44 -2.92
C CYS A 375 0.24 -9.47 -2.90
N SER A 376 -0.34 -9.23 -1.70
CA SER A 376 -1.78 -9.26 -1.52
C SER A 376 -2.24 -8.35 -0.41
N LEU A 377 -3.47 -7.81 -0.56
CA LEU A 377 -4.11 -6.94 0.43
C LEU A 377 -5.57 -7.35 0.62
N CYS A 378 -6.02 -7.24 1.87
CA CYS A 378 -7.44 -7.11 2.18
C CYS A 378 -7.92 -5.69 1.87
N ILE A 379 -9.20 -5.54 1.64
CA ILE A 379 -9.79 -4.26 1.19
C ILE A 379 -11.10 -4.06 1.95
N GLY A 380 -11.26 -2.90 2.55
CA GLY A 380 -12.51 -2.50 3.20
C GLY A 380 -13.72 -2.65 2.27
N GLY A 381 -14.87 -3.04 2.84
CA GLY A 381 -16.08 -3.37 2.08
C GLY A 381 -16.09 -4.81 1.55
N GLY A 382 -15.19 -5.69 2.01
CA GLY A 382 -15.22 -7.12 1.68
C GLY A 382 -14.61 -7.46 0.33
N GLN A 383 -13.34 -7.09 0.09
CA GLN A 383 -12.63 -7.44 -1.13
C GLN A 383 -11.18 -7.90 -0.83
N GLY A 384 -10.56 -8.52 -1.82
CA GLY A 384 -9.14 -8.86 -1.82
C GLY A 384 -8.52 -8.64 -3.19
N VAL A 385 -7.21 -8.40 -3.22
CA VAL A 385 -6.41 -8.28 -4.43
C VAL A 385 -5.08 -9.00 -4.24
N ALA A 386 -4.60 -9.67 -5.27
CA ALA A 386 -3.28 -10.29 -5.31
C ALA A 386 -2.62 -10.09 -6.67
N MET A 387 -1.29 -9.98 -6.65
CA MET A 387 -0.44 -9.96 -7.84
C MET A 387 0.75 -10.88 -7.65
N ALA A 388 1.02 -11.69 -8.66
CA ALA A 388 2.22 -12.53 -8.74
C ALA A 388 3.22 -11.89 -9.69
N ILE A 389 4.47 -11.88 -9.30
CA ILE A 389 5.60 -11.37 -10.08
C ILE A 389 6.72 -12.39 -10.09
N SER A 390 7.53 -12.35 -11.16
CA SER A 390 8.78 -13.12 -11.22
C SER A 390 9.95 -12.21 -11.64
N LYS A 391 11.12 -12.50 -11.06
CA LYS A 391 12.38 -11.87 -11.48
C LYS A 391 12.75 -12.37 -12.88
N LYS A 392 13.52 -11.56 -13.59
CA LYS A 392 14.06 -11.94 -14.92
C LYS A 392 15.06 -13.08 -14.81
#